data_8e88242879b65369ef0d9a0251b11442
#
_entry.id   8e88242879b65369ef0d9a0251b11442
#
_cell.length_a   1.000
_cell.length_b   1.000
_cell.length_c   1.000
_cell.angle_alpha   90.00
_cell.angle_beta   90.00
_cell.angle_gamma   90.00
#
_symmetry.space_group_name_H-M   'P 1'
#
loop_
_entity.id
_entity.type
_entity.pdbx_description
1 polymer ?
#
loop_
_entity_poly.entity_id
_entity_poly.type
_entity_poly.pdbx_seq_one_letter_code
_entity_poly.pdbx_strand_id
1 'polypeptide(L)'
;MALSQARRIRILSVEDHPVFRQGLATIISTEPDMVLVAQASNGVEAIELFRRHRPDVTLMDLRLPGTNGTDALIAIRGEFPQARIIMLSSSETDGEIQRALRSGASAYVLKSMPQHELLAVIRSVDAGKRHVPTEVAAVLAEHLGEEALSARELQVLTLIRDGYKNKQIADQLTITENTVNFHIKNVVDKLGAKDRTHAVMIAIRRGLLPI
;
A
#
# COMPACT_ATOMS: atom_id res chain seq x y z
N MET A 1 -37.46 7.50 -26.80
CA MET A 1 -36.65 8.04 -25.65
C MET A 1 -35.52 7.05 -25.42
N ALA A 2 -34.29 7.40 -25.80
CA ALA A 2 -33.14 6.60 -25.53
C ALA A 2 -32.87 6.68 -24.02
N LEU A 3 -33.02 5.57 -23.29
CA LEU A 3 -32.56 5.44 -21.93
C LEU A 3 -31.04 5.70 -21.95
N SER A 4 -30.62 6.82 -21.38
CA SER A 4 -29.21 7.09 -21.12
C SER A 4 -28.68 5.88 -20.35
N GLN A 5 -27.84 5.05 -20.99
CA GLN A 5 -27.12 3.99 -20.28
C GLN A 5 -26.28 4.68 -19.21
N ALA A 6 -26.71 4.57 -17.94
CA ALA A 6 -25.98 5.09 -16.82
C ALA A 6 -24.53 4.55 -16.90
N ARG A 7 -23.53 5.43 -16.78
CA ARG A 7 -22.11 5.07 -16.77
C ARG A 7 -21.89 4.01 -15.69
N ARG A 8 -21.35 2.86 -16.08
CA ARG A 8 -20.93 1.83 -15.12
C ARG A 8 -19.51 2.07 -14.67
N ILE A 9 -19.25 1.89 -13.37
CA ILE A 9 -17.91 1.95 -12.78
C ILE A 9 -17.09 0.78 -13.34
N ARG A 10 -15.99 1.08 -13.99
CA ARG A 10 -15.09 0.10 -14.61
C ARG A 10 -14.04 -0.32 -13.59
N ILE A 11 -14.03 -1.60 -13.22
CA ILE A 11 -13.22 -2.13 -12.13
C ILE A 11 -12.17 -3.09 -12.68
N LEU A 12 -10.91 -2.90 -12.24
CA LEU A 12 -9.83 -3.88 -12.33
C LEU A 12 -9.70 -4.57 -10.97
N SER A 13 -9.72 -5.91 -10.93
CA SER A 13 -9.46 -6.70 -9.73
C SER A 13 -8.08 -7.35 -9.81
N VAL A 14 -7.25 -7.16 -8.76
CA VAL A 14 -5.90 -7.72 -8.66
C VAL A 14 -5.83 -8.55 -7.39
N GLU A 15 -5.78 -9.88 -7.54
CA GLU A 15 -5.89 -10.84 -6.45
C GLU A 15 -5.26 -12.17 -6.89
N ASP A 16 -4.34 -12.71 -6.10
CA ASP A 16 -3.69 -14.00 -6.43
C ASP A 16 -4.51 -15.21 -5.97
N HIS A 17 -5.34 -15.08 -4.92
CA HIS A 17 -6.16 -16.17 -4.42
C HIS A 17 -7.38 -16.43 -5.31
N PRO A 18 -7.46 -17.60 -6.00
CA PRO A 18 -8.51 -17.83 -7.00
C PRO A 18 -9.94 -17.73 -6.45
N VAL A 19 -10.17 -18.20 -5.23
CA VAL A 19 -11.51 -18.20 -4.61
C VAL A 19 -11.97 -16.77 -4.32
N PHE A 20 -11.08 -15.94 -3.75
CA PHE A 20 -11.41 -14.55 -3.44
C PHE A 20 -11.60 -13.72 -4.72
N ARG A 21 -10.74 -13.93 -5.72
CA ARG A 21 -10.86 -13.31 -7.05
C ARG A 21 -12.20 -13.63 -7.72
N GLN A 22 -12.64 -14.90 -7.68
CA GLN A 22 -13.94 -15.30 -8.19
C GLN A 22 -15.09 -14.71 -7.37
N GLY A 23 -14.94 -14.60 -6.05
CA GLY A 23 -15.90 -13.94 -5.17
C GLY A 23 -16.10 -12.48 -5.53
N LEU A 24 -15.01 -11.73 -5.72
CA LEU A 24 -15.06 -10.32 -6.17
C LEU A 24 -15.75 -10.19 -7.53
N ALA A 25 -15.42 -11.07 -8.50
CA ALA A 25 -16.07 -11.06 -9.81
C ALA A 25 -17.58 -11.26 -9.70
N THR A 26 -18.01 -12.22 -8.88
CA THR A 26 -19.43 -12.49 -8.64
C THR A 26 -20.12 -11.28 -8.01
N ILE A 27 -19.55 -10.72 -6.94
CA ILE A 27 -20.09 -9.54 -6.25
C ILE A 27 -20.26 -8.36 -7.22
N ILE A 28 -19.22 -8.05 -8.01
CA ILE A 28 -19.26 -6.95 -8.97
C ILE A 28 -20.31 -7.20 -10.07
N SER A 29 -20.44 -8.43 -10.52
CA SER A 29 -21.39 -8.79 -11.59
C SER A 29 -22.86 -8.66 -11.20
N THR A 30 -23.19 -8.70 -9.90
CA THR A 30 -24.55 -8.51 -9.40
C THR A 30 -24.97 -7.03 -9.37
N GLU A 31 -24.01 -6.09 -9.48
CA GLU A 31 -24.29 -4.66 -9.39
C GLU A 31 -24.51 -4.05 -10.78
N PRO A 32 -25.67 -3.44 -11.04
CA PRO A 32 -26.00 -2.89 -12.37
C PRO A 32 -25.16 -1.68 -12.77
N ASP A 33 -24.59 -0.98 -11.79
CA ASP A 33 -23.76 0.22 -11.94
C ASP A 33 -22.25 -0.08 -12.00
N MET A 34 -21.85 -1.37 -12.00
CA MET A 34 -20.46 -1.78 -12.03
C MET A 34 -20.16 -2.73 -13.18
N VAL A 35 -18.90 -2.81 -13.58
CA VAL A 35 -18.41 -3.80 -14.55
C VAL A 35 -16.96 -4.14 -14.29
N LEU A 36 -16.66 -5.43 -14.19
CA LEU A 36 -15.30 -5.93 -14.11
C LEU A 36 -14.69 -5.92 -15.52
N VAL A 37 -13.69 -5.07 -15.75
CA VAL A 37 -13.06 -4.91 -17.07
C VAL A 37 -11.84 -5.77 -17.26
N ALA A 38 -11.16 -6.15 -16.17
CA ALA A 38 -10.02 -7.05 -16.19
C ALA A 38 -9.77 -7.65 -14.82
N GLN A 39 -9.03 -8.77 -14.80
CA GLN A 39 -8.51 -9.41 -13.59
C GLN A 39 -7.02 -9.70 -13.75
N ALA A 40 -6.25 -9.45 -12.71
CA ALA A 40 -4.83 -9.77 -12.60
C ALA A 40 -4.56 -10.68 -11.41
N SER A 41 -3.48 -11.44 -11.45
CA SER A 41 -3.03 -12.33 -10.38
C SER A 41 -1.72 -11.89 -9.72
N ASN A 42 -1.09 -10.83 -10.24
CA ASN A 42 0.17 -10.28 -9.73
C ASN A 42 0.32 -8.81 -10.11
N GLY A 43 1.30 -8.13 -9.50
CA GLY A 43 1.50 -6.70 -9.69
C GLY A 43 1.95 -6.29 -11.10
N VAL A 44 2.73 -7.11 -11.78
CA VAL A 44 3.18 -6.81 -13.16
C VAL A 44 2.00 -6.83 -14.12
N GLU A 45 1.18 -7.88 -14.06
CA GLU A 45 -0.05 -8.00 -14.84
C GLU A 45 -1.03 -6.86 -14.54
N ALA A 46 -1.12 -6.44 -13.26
CA ALA A 46 -1.95 -5.32 -12.84
C ALA A 46 -1.57 -4.02 -13.55
N ILE A 47 -0.27 -3.71 -13.63
CA ILE A 47 0.24 -2.50 -14.30
C ILE A 47 -0.10 -2.54 -15.80
N GLU A 48 0.11 -3.67 -16.46
CA GLU A 48 -0.19 -3.83 -17.89
C GLU A 48 -1.69 -3.69 -18.20
N LEU A 49 -2.54 -4.36 -17.39
CA LEU A 49 -3.99 -4.30 -17.57
C LEU A 49 -4.54 -2.92 -17.21
N PHE A 50 -3.96 -2.22 -16.23
CA PHE A 50 -4.32 -0.83 -15.93
C PHE A 50 -4.04 0.09 -17.14
N ARG A 51 -2.86 -0.03 -17.76
CA ARG A 51 -2.50 0.73 -18.97
C ARG A 51 -3.48 0.50 -20.11
N ARG A 52 -3.89 -0.77 -20.32
CA ARG A 52 -4.78 -1.18 -21.42
C ARG A 52 -6.23 -0.77 -21.17
N HIS A 53 -6.74 -1.00 -19.98
CA HIS A 53 -8.16 -0.86 -19.70
C HIS A 53 -8.56 0.47 -19.08
N ARG A 54 -7.62 1.20 -18.45
CA ARG A 54 -7.90 2.48 -17.77
C ARG A 54 -9.15 2.38 -16.89
N PRO A 55 -9.15 1.53 -15.86
CA PRO A 55 -10.29 1.36 -14.98
C PRO A 55 -10.58 2.63 -14.19
N ASP A 56 -11.84 2.81 -13.78
CA ASP A 56 -12.24 3.90 -12.88
C ASP A 56 -11.76 3.64 -11.44
N VAL A 57 -11.80 2.36 -11.03
CA VAL A 57 -11.35 1.89 -9.71
C VAL A 57 -10.57 0.58 -9.86
N THR A 58 -9.47 0.45 -9.14
CA THR A 58 -8.71 -0.80 -9.03
C THR A 58 -8.82 -1.34 -7.60
N LEU A 59 -9.24 -2.59 -7.47
CA LEU A 59 -9.15 -3.37 -6.23
C LEU A 59 -7.82 -4.11 -6.26
N MET A 60 -6.91 -3.82 -5.34
CA MET A 60 -5.55 -4.32 -5.34
C MET A 60 -5.24 -5.05 -4.04
N ASP A 61 -4.98 -6.35 -4.11
CA ASP A 61 -4.43 -7.06 -2.95
C ASP A 61 -3.09 -6.46 -2.56
N LEU A 62 -2.88 -6.33 -1.27
CA LEU A 62 -1.62 -5.87 -0.70
C LEU A 62 -0.51 -6.92 -0.92
N ARG A 63 -0.83 -8.21 -0.75
CA ARG A 63 0.12 -9.33 -0.83
C ARG A 63 -0.04 -10.06 -2.15
N LEU A 64 0.79 -9.69 -3.11
CA LEU A 64 0.84 -10.33 -4.42
C LEU A 64 2.18 -11.04 -4.64
N PRO A 65 2.22 -12.14 -5.39
CA PRO A 65 3.46 -12.82 -5.72
C PRO A 65 4.36 -11.94 -6.60
N GLY A 66 5.65 -11.94 -6.28
CA GLY A 66 6.67 -11.19 -7.00
C GLY A 66 6.68 -9.71 -6.69
N THR A 67 5.70 -8.95 -7.14
CA THR A 67 5.60 -7.51 -6.90
C THR A 67 4.51 -7.22 -5.87
N ASN A 68 4.86 -6.65 -4.72
CA ASN A 68 3.90 -6.25 -3.69
C ASN A 68 2.86 -5.26 -4.26
N GLY A 69 1.60 -5.36 -3.82
CA GLY A 69 0.51 -4.48 -4.28
C GLY A 69 0.79 -2.99 -4.08
N THR A 70 1.52 -2.62 -3.01
CA THR A 70 1.94 -1.23 -2.80
C THR A 70 2.94 -0.76 -3.86
N ASP A 71 3.86 -1.63 -4.30
CA ASP A 71 4.82 -1.28 -5.35
C ASP A 71 4.13 -1.14 -6.71
N ALA A 72 3.13 -2.00 -7.00
CA ALA A 72 2.27 -1.87 -8.18
C ALA A 72 1.44 -0.57 -8.13
N LEU A 73 0.89 -0.20 -6.98
CA LEU A 73 0.19 1.07 -6.76
C LEU A 73 1.12 2.26 -7.07
N ILE A 74 2.35 2.26 -6.53
CA ILE A 74 3.33 3.32 -6.78
C ILE A 74 3.64 3.44 -8.28
N ALA A 75 3.88 2.32 -8.97
CA ALA A 75 4.15 2.30 -10.38
C ALA A 75 2.97 2.84 -11.21
N ILE A 76 1.74 2.40 -10.91
CA ILE A 76 0.53 2.88 -11.61
C ILE A 76 0.35 4.38 -11.37
N ARG A 77 0.48 4.86 -10.14
CA ARG A 77 0.30 6.29 -9.83
C ARG A 77 1.41 7.17 -10.37
N GLY A 78 2.62 6.64 -10.53
CA GLY A 78 3.71 7.33 -11.20
C GLY A 78 3.38 7.68 -12.66
N GLU A 79 2.68 6.80 -13.35
CA GLU A 79 2.23 7.01 -14.73
C GLU A 79 0.83 7.70 -14.82
N PHE A 80 -0.05 7.38 -13.85
CA PHE A 80 -1.43 7.85 -13.80
C PHE A 80 -1.74 8.47 -12.44
N PRO A 81 -1.37 9.73 -12.19
CA PRO A 81 -1.50 10.39 -10.88
C PRO A 81 -2.95 10.42 -10.35
N GLN A 82 -3.95 10.29 -11.22
CA GLN A 82 -5.37 10.27 -10.85
C GLN A 82 -5.93 8.84 -10.67
N ALA A 83 -5.11 7.79 -10.76
CA ALA A 83 -5.55 6.42 -10.56
C ALA A 83 -6.16 6.25 -9.17
N ARG A 84 -7.36 5.65 -9.12
CA ARG A 84 -8.08 5.36 -7.88
C ARG A 84 -7.88 3.89 -7.54
N ILE A 85 -7.13 3.64 -6.46
CA ILE A 85 -6.74 2.29 -6.06
C ILE A 85 -7.20 2.07 -4.63
N ILE A 86 -8.00 1.01 -4.44
CA ILE A 86 -8.44 0.50 -3.15
C ILE A 86 -7.54 -0.68 -2.80
N MET A 87 -6.82 -0.59 -1.70
CA MET A 87 -6.00 -1.70 -1.21
C MET A 87 -6.86 -2.67 -0.41
N LEU A 88 -6.74 -3.97 -0.72
CA LEU A 88 -7.38 -5.06 0.00
C LEU A 88 -6.33 -5.76 0.88
N SER A 89 -6.67 -6.11 2.12
CA SER A 89 -5.77 -6.83 3.02
C SER A 89 -6.52 -7.79 3.93
N SER A 90 -5.86 -8.88 4.30
CA SER A 90 -6.32 -9.80 5.34
C SER A 90 -5.86 -9.40 6.75
N SER A 91 -5.03 -8.38 6.89
CA SER A 91 -4.37 -7.98 8.13
C SER A 91 -4.55 -6.49 8.41
N GLU A 92 -4.65 -6.15 9.69
CA GLU A 92 -4.75 -4.80 10.24
C GLU A 92 -3.39 -4.23 10.70
N THR A 93 -2.27 -4.71 10.14
CA THR A 93 -0.96 -4.20 10.57
C THR A 93 -0.78 -2.74 10.16
N ASP A 94 -0.67 -1.87 11.15
CA ASP A 94 -0.60 -0.40 11.00
C ASP A 94 0.42 0.08 9.96
N GLY A 95 1.55 -0.58 9.89
CA GLY A 95 2.62 -0.19 8.97
C GLY A 95 2.31 -0.41 7.48
N GLU A 96 1.64 -1.51 7.13
CA GLU A 96 1.26 -1.78 5.74
C GLU A 96 0.18 -0.80 5.29
N ILE A 97 -0.77 -0.49 6.17
CA ILE A 97 -1.84 0.48 5.93
C ILE A 97 -1.25 1.88 5.69
N GLN A 98 -0.37 2.33 6.59
CA GLN A 98 0.29 3.63 6.47
C GLN A 98 1.09 3.74 5.17
N ARG A 99 1.87 2.71 4.83
CA ARG A 99 2.65 2.69 3.59
C ARG A 99 1.74 2.82 2.36
N ALA A 100 0.66 2.05 2.28
CA ALA A 100 -0.28 2.09 1.17
C ALA A 100 -0.93 3.48 1.02
N LEU A 101 -1.41 4.08 2.12
CA LEU A 101 -2.05 5.39 2.12
C LEU A 101 -1.07 6.53 1.79
N ARG A 102 0.15 6.50 2.33
CA ARG A 102 1.21 7.46 1.98
C ARG A 102 1.63 7.34 0.52
N SER A 103 1.58 6.13 -0.05
CA SER A 103 1.85 5.87 -1.48
C SER A 103 0.70 6.31 -2.38
N GLY A 104 -0.41 6.81 -1.81
CA GLY A 104 -1.52 7.40 -2.55
C GLY A 104 -2.69 6.47 -2.80
N ALA A 105 -2.88 5.41 -2.02
CA ALA A 105 -4.10 4.63 -2.05
C ALA A 105 -5.33 5.54 -1.80
N SER A 106 -6.41 5.29 -2.53
CA SER A 106 -7.68 6.03 -2.36
C SER A 106 -8.49 5.50 -1.19
N ALA A 107 -8.32 4.20 -0.88
CA ALA A 107 -8.93 3.54 0.26
C ALA A 107 -8.11 2.34 0.69
N TYR A 108 -8.34 1.90 1.93
CA TYR A 108 -7.86 0.64 2.48
C TYR A 108 -9.03 -0.13 3.05
N VAL A 109 -9.15 -1.39 2.73
CA VAL A 109 -10.29 -2.24 3.07
C VAL A 109 -9.80 -3.62 3.51
N LEU A 110 -10.37 -4.14 4.58
CA LEU A 110 -10.13 -5.51 5.01
C LEU A 110 -10.92 -6.49 4.14
N LYS A 111 -10.31 -7.62 3.77
CA LYS A 111 -10.98 -8.70 3.04
C LYS A 111 -12.14 -9.35 3.82
N SER A 112 -12.18 -9.13 5.14
CA SER A 112 -13.29 -9.52 6.02
C SER A 112 -14.48 -8.57 6.01
N MET A 113 -14.36 -7.40 5.34
CA MET A 113 -15.43 -6.41 5.27
C MET A 113 -16.68 -6.97 4.58
N PRO A 114 -17.89 -6.69 5.10
CA PRO A 114 -19.12 -7.08 4.45
C PRO A 114 -19.23 -6.58 3.00
N GLN A 115 -19.82 -7.41 2.13
CA GLN A 115 -19.96 -7.10 0.70
C GLN A 115 -20.58 -5.72 0.44
N HIS A 116 -21.67 -5.38 1.14
CA HIS A 116 -22.37 -4.11 0.92
C HIS A 116 -21.51 -2.88 1.27
N GLU A 117 -20.62 -3.02 2.25
CA GLU A 117 -19.69 -1.95 2.61
C GLU A 117 -18.59 -1.80 1.55
N LEU A 118 -18.02 -2.90 1.04
CA LEU A 118 -17.06 -2.85 -0.07
C LEU A 118 -17.65 -2.14 -1.29
N LEU A 119 -18.89 -2.47 -1.66
CA LEU A 119 -19.58 -1.81 -2.78
C LEU A 119 -19.80 -0.31 -2.53
N ALA A 120 -20.13 0.07 -1.29
CA ALA A 120 -20.25 1.48 -0.91
C ALA A 120 -18.89 2.21 -1.01
N VAL A 121 -17.80 1.57 -0.57
CA VAL A 121 -16.44 2.13 -0.72
C VAL A 121 -16.06 2.31 -2.18
N ILE A 122 -16.34 1.33 -3.06
CA ILE A 122 -16.08 1.45 -4.51
C ILE A 122 -16.80 2.67 -5.09
N ARG A 123 -18.09 2.85 -4.80
CA ARG A 123 -18.87 4.02 -5.26
C ARG A 123 -18.31 5.33 -4.72
N SER A 124 -17.92 5.35 -3.45
CA SER A 124 -17.34 6.53 -2.80
C SER A 124 -16.01 6.94 -3.46
N VAL A 125 -15.15 5.96 -3.76
CA VAL A 125 -13.86 6.17 -4.42
C VAL A 125 -14.05 6.59 -5.88
N ASP A 126 -15.02 6.02 -6.61
CA ASP A 126 -15.36 6.49 -7.97
C ASP A 126 -15.86 7.94 -7.95
N ALA A 127 -16.59 8.34 -6.92
CA ALA A 127 -17.00 9.73 -6.70
C ALA A 127 -15.85 10.67 -6.26
N GLY A 128 -14.60 10.18 -6.19
CA GLY A 128 -13.43 10.97 -5.83
C GLY A 128 -13.20 11.15 -4.33
N LYS A 129 -13.97 10.48 -3.47
CA LYS A 129 -13.77 10.52 -2.01
C LYS A 129 -12.68 9.54 -1.60
N ARG A 130 -11.95 9.86 -0.54
CA ARG A 130 -11.03 8.92 0.11
C ARG A 130 -11.75 8.20 1.23
N HIS A 131 -11.49 6.91 1.37
CA HIS A 131 -12.00 6.11 2.48
C HIS A 131 -10.83 5.58 3.30
N VAL A 132 -10.62 6.18 4.47
CA VAL A 132 -9.61 5.77 5.44
C VAL A 132 -10.38 5.33 6.69
N PRO A 133 -10.23 4.08 7.15
CA PRO A 133 -10.82 3.64 8.41
C PRO A 133 -10.46 4.58 9.56
N THR A 134 -11.37 4.82 10.50
CA THR A 134 -11.19 5.79 11.59
C THR A 134 -9.99 5.45 12.46
N GLU A 135 -9.75 4.16 12.69
CA GLU A 135 -8.61 3.63 13.45
C GLU A 135 -7.30 4.00 12.76
N VAL A 136 -7.27 3.90 11.44
CA VAL A 136 -6.10 4.26 10.62
C VAL A 136 -5.93 5.77 10.51
N ALA A 137 -7.03 6.52 10.46
CA ALA A 137 -6.97 7.97 10.46
C ALA A 137 -6.39 8.51 11.79
N ALA A 138 -6.72 7.88 12.92
CA ALA A 138 -6.14 8.21 14.22
C ALA A 138 -4.61 7.95 14.25
N VAL A 139 -4.17 6.79 13.79
CA VAL A 139 -2.75 6.43 13.70
C VAL A 139 -2.01 7.36 12.72
N LEU A 140 -2.62 7.71 11.59
CA LEU A 140 -2.04 8.70 10.67
C LEU A 140 -1.95 10.10 11.31
N ALA A 141 -2.95 10.48 12.11
CA ALA A 141 -2.96 11.78 12.79
C ALA A 141 -1.89 11.86 13.89
N GLU A 142 -1.65 10.80 14.63
CA GLU A 142 -0.57 10.71 15.62
C GLU A 142 0.82 10.88 14.99
N HIS A 143 0.96 10.49 13.71
CA HIS A 143 2.23 10.54 12.96
C HIS A 143 2.31 11.72 11.97
N LEU A 144 1.34 12.63 11.97
CA LEU A 144 1.31 13.84 11.10
C LEU A 144 2.38 14.89 11.46
N GLY A 145 3.34 14.59 12.27
CA GLY A 145 4.49 15.43 12.59
C GLY A 145 5.83 14.71 12.56
N GLU A 146 5.82 13.40 12.30
CA GLU A 146 7.05 12.62 12.28
C GLU A 146 7.77 12.76 10.93
N GLU A 147 9.04 13.12 10.97
CA GLU A 147 9.90 13.12 9.78
C GLU A 147 10.06 11.69 9.26
N ALA A 148 9.71 11.46 8.00
CA ALA A 148 9.93 10.18 7.34
C ALA A 148 11.43 9.83 7.32
N LEU A 149 11.75 8.55 7.47
CA LEU A 149 13.13 8.09 7.27
C LEU A 149 13.53 8.31 5.81
N SER A 150 14.69 8.90 5.60
CA SER A 150 15.30 9.03 4.27
C SER A 150 15.68 7.65 3.72
N ALA A 151 15.87 7.55 2.40
CA ALA A 151 16.33 6.32 1.77
C ALA A 151 17.64 5.80 2.39
N ARG A 152 18.53 6.70 2.79
CA ARG A 152 19.81 6.37 3.42
C ARG A 152 19.63 5.83 4.84
N GLU A 153 18.76 6.41 5.63
CA GLU A 153 18.40 5.94 6.97
C GLU A 153 17.75 4.56 6.92
N LEU A 154 16.88 4.30 5.93
CA LEU A 154 16.29 2.98 5.70
C LEU A 154 17.35 1.94 5.32
N GLN A 155 18.31 2.26 4.45
CA GLN A 155 19.42 1.37 4.11
C GLN A 155 20.25 1.00 5.35
N VAL A 156 20.62 2.00 6.16
CA VAL A 156 21.36 1.76 7.41
C VAL A 156 20.55 0.87 8.35
N LEU A 157 19.26 1.15 8.53
CA LEU A 157 18.40 0.39 9.43
C LEU A 157 18.18 -1.05 8.96
N THR A 158 18.11 -1.29 7.64
CA THR A 158 18.05 -2.63 7.04
C THR A 158 19.30 -3.44 7.40
N LEU A 159 20.48 -2.86 7.24
CA LEU A 159 21.74 -3.54 7.58
C LEU A 159 21.88 -3.80 9.08
N ILE A 160 21.32 -2.93 9.95
CA ILE A 160 21.26 -3.19 11.38
C ILE A 160 20.35 -4.39 11.69
N ARG A 161 19.17 -4.49 11.03
CA ARG A 161 18.28 -5.65 11.14
C ARG A 161 19.02 -6.94 10.77
N ASP A 162 19.82 -6.90 9.71
CA ASP A 162 20.58 -8.04 9.19
C ASP A 162 21.82 -8.36 10.05
N GLY A 163 22.02 -7.65 11.18
CA GLY A 163 23.06 -7.93 12.19
C GLY A 163 24.43 -7.31 11.89
N TYR A 164 24.56 -6.44 10.90
CA TYR A 164 25.83 -5.80 10.56
C TYR A 164 26.29 -4.80 11.64
N LYS A 165 27.61 -4.79 11.91
CA LYS A 165 28.26 -3.79 12.78
C LYS A 165 28.54 -2.51 11.99
N ASN A 166 28.69 -1.38 12.68
CA ASN A 166 28.87 -0.06 12.05
C ASN A 166 30.01 -0.03 11.02
N LYS A 167 31.13 -0.68 11.29
CA LYS A 167 32.24 -0.81 10.33
C LYS A 167 31.81 -1.50 9.04
N GLN A 168 31.08 -2.62 9.15
CA GLN A 168 30.59 -3.36 7.98
C GLN A 168 29.54 -2.57 7.19
N ILE A 169 28.67 -1.82 7.89
CA ILE A 169 27.71 -0.91 7.27
C ILE A 169 28.43 0.19 6.51
N ALA A 170 29.47 0.78 7.12
CA ALA A 170 30.29 1.81 6.50
C ALA A 170 30.94 1.32 5.21
N ASP A 171 31.52 0.13 5.24
CA ASP A 171 32.15 -0.52 4.09
C ASP A 171 31.12 -0.79 2.96
N GLN A 172 29.96 -1.40 3.28
CA GLN A 172 28.91 -1.71 2.30
C GLN A 172 28.31 -0.46 1.66
N LEU A 173 28.14 0.59 2.43
CA LEU A 173 27.52 1.82 1.97
C LEU A 173 28.55 2.85 1.45
N THR A 174 29.84 2.52 1.47
CA THR A 174 30.95 3.40 1.05
C THR A 174 30.90 4.77 1.78
N ILE A 175 30.76 4.74 3.10
CA ILE A 175 30.75 5.92 3.97
C ILE A 175 31.62 5.67 5.21
N THR A 176 31.81 6.68 6.05
CA THR A 176 32.58 6.53 7.30
C THR A 176 31.69 5.95 8.42
N GLU A 177 32.30 5.32 9.42
CA GLU A 177 31.57 4.87 10.63
C GLU A 177 30.90 6.06 11.37
N ASN A 178 31.51 7.23 11.33
CA ASN A 178 30.91 8.44 11.90
C ASN A 178 29.60 8.82 11.17
N THR A 179 29.56 8.66 9.84
CA THR A 179 28.34 8.87 9.04
C THR A 179 27.28 7.82 9.37
N VAL A 180 27.67 6.57 9.59
CA VAL A 180 26.75 5.53 10.05
C VAL A 180 26.15 5.90 11.41
N ASN A 181 26.96 6.31 12.36
CA ASN A 181 26.51 6.74 13.69
C ASN A 181 25.55 7.95 13.60
N PHE A 182 25.81 8.88 12.71
CA PHE A 182 24.91 10.02 12.45
C PHE A 182 23.54 9.55 11.95
N HIS A 183 23.51 8.64 10.96
CA HIS A 183 22.25 8.08 10.49
C HIS A 183 21.52 7.27 11.57
N ILE A 184 22.22 6.48 12.36
CA ILE A 184 21.61 5.72 13.47
C ILE A 184 20.97 6.68 14.47
N LYS A 185 21.65 7.76 14.85
CA LYS A 185 21.10 8.77 15.76
C LYS A 185 19.81 9.37 15.18
N ASN A 186 19.84 9.80 13.93
CA ASN A 186 18.65 10.36 13.28
C ASN A 186 17.49 9.38 13.22
N VAL A 187 17.76 8.10 12.93
CA VAL A 187 16.75 7.02 12.93
C VAL A 187 16.14 6.84 14.31
N VAL A 188 16.98 6.79 15.34
CA VAL A 188 16.55 6.65 16.75
C VAL A 188 15.66 7.83 17.15
N ASP A 189 16.09 9.05 16.84
CA ASP A 189 15.35 10.28 17.14
C ASP A 189 14.01 10.33 16.38
N LYS A 190 14.00 10.07 15.06
CA LYS A 190 12.80 10.08 14.22
C LYS A 190 11.78 9.00 14.58
N LEU A 191 12.22 7.83 15.02
CA LEU A 191 11.35 6.74 15.44
C LEU A 191 10.95 6.81 16.92
N GLY A 192 11.47 7.75 17.69
CA GLY A 192 11.28 7.81 19.15
C GLY A 192 11.81 6.55 19.85
N ALA A 193 12.86 5.93 19.32
CA ALA A 193 13.41 4.70 19.82
C ALA A 193 14.38 4.97 21.00
N LYS A 194 14.56 3.96 21.87
CA LYS A 194 15.53 4.02 22.98
C LYS A 194 16.96 3.73 22.53
N ASP A 195 17.08 2.87 21.52
CA ASP A 195 18.36 2.42 20.95
C ASP A 195 18.16 1.88 19.54
N ARG A 196 19.26 1.46 18.88
CA ARG A 196 19.24 0.94 17.50
C ARG A 196 18.40 -0.33 17.31
N THR A 197 18.37 -1.20 18.35
CA THR A 197 17.59 -2.45 18.30
C THR A 197 16.11 -2.15 18.43
N HIS A 198 15.75 -1.24 19.33
CA HIS A 198 14.38 -0.76 19.46
C HIS A 198 13.91 -0.04 18.20
N ALA A 199 14.79 0.70 17.52
CA ALA A 199 14.49 1.32 16.23
C ALA A 199 14.13 0.29 15.15
N VAL A 200 14.88 -0.83 15.05
CA VAL A 200 14.55 -1.94 14.16
C VAL A 200 13.18 -2.55 14.49
N MET A 201 12.90 -2.81 15.77
CA MET A 201 11.61 -3.36 16.20
C MET A 201 10.43 -2.44 15.85
N ILE A 202 10.60 -1.13 16.07
CA ILE A 202 9.58 -0.14 15.66
C ILE A 202 9.41 -0.13 14.15
N ALA A 203 10.50 -0.15 13.38
CA ALA A 203 10.45 -0.11 11.92
C ALA A 203 9.77 -1.35 11.32
N ILE A 204 10.02 -2.55 11.86
CA ILE A 204 9.32 -3.78 11.47
C ILE A 204 7.82 -3.66 11.80
N ARG A 205 7.48 -3.26 13.02
CA ARG A 205 6.09 -3.09 13.45
C ARG A 205 5.34 -2.04 12.62
N ARG A 206 6.02 -0.97 12.21
CA ARG A 206 5.47 0.08 11.33
C ARG A 206 5.50 -0.30 9.84
N GLY A 207 5.95 -1.52 9.47
CA GLY A 207 6.06 -1.97 8.08
C GLY A 207 7.08 -1.17 7.24
N LEU A 208 8.01 -0.47 7.87
CA LEU A 208 9.11 0.22 7.21
C LEU A 208 10.21 -0.74 6.78
N LEU A 209 10.33 -1.88 7.48
CA LEU A 209 11.21 -2.99 7.17
C LEU A 209 10.40 -4.29 7.10
N PRO A 210 10.72 -5.20 6.17
CA PRO A 210 10.19 -6.57 6.21
C PRO A 210 10.75 -7.32 7.43
N ILE A 211 10.03 -8.37 7.85
CA ILE A 211 10.46 -9.31 8.89
C ILE A 211 11.62 -10.15 8.39
#